data_1a48273956a17afc70e3d90c3079fbf0
#
_entry.id   1a48273956a17afc70e3d90c3079fbf0
#
_cell.length_a   1.000
_cell.length_b   1.000
_cell.length_c   1.000
_cell.angle_alpha   90.00
_cell.angle_beta   90.00
_cell.angle_gamma   90.00
#
_symmetry.space_group_name_H-M   'P 1'
#
loop_
_entity.id
_entity.type
_entity.pdbx_description
1 polymer ?
#
loop_
_entity_poly.entity_id
_entity_poly.type
_entity_poly.pdbx_seq_one_letter_code
_entity_poly.pdbx_strand_id
1 'polypeptide(L)'
;MQIQSLEDLFEYESALVFGIGGSGDIAGAIPTARLLEAHGVEVTLGGVTWEPVPYDSKVGPRGFDEIENLTEVSQTVGVANGETTTSDGIRFKEAIVADQYETDVVLVDVSVPSDAIVEGLEAACETLEIDVVVGVDVGSDVLAHGNEDGLRSPVID
;
A
#
# COMPACT_ATOMS: atom_id res chain seq x y z
N MET A 1 10.75 -0.81 -19.81
CA MET A 1 12.18 -0.64 -19.42
C MET A 1 12.49 -1.67 -18.35
N GLN A 2 13.72 -2.23 -18.31
CA GLN A 2 14.09 -3.17 -17.23
C GLN A 2 14.83 -2.36 -16.13
N ILE A 3 14.26 -2.30 -14.95
CA ILE A 3 14.86 -1.61 -13.80
C ILE A 3 16.07 -2.43 -13.33
N GLN A 4 17.25 -1.81 -13.28
CA GLN A 4 18.51 -2.41 -12.84
C GLN A 4 19.15 -1.65 -11.67
N SER A 5 18.77 -0.39 -11.47
CA SER A 5 19.24 0.47 -10.40
C SER A 5 18.10 1.35 -9.88
N LEU A 6 18.30 1.93 -8.70
CA LEU A 6 17.37 2.91 -8.15
C LEU A 6 17.22 4.16 -9.05
N GLU A 7 18.30 4.52 -9.75
CA GLU A 7 18.34 5.68 -10.66
C GLU A 7 17.39 5.50 -11.85
N ASP A 8 17.14 4.25 -12.29
CA ASP A 8 16.19 3.97 -13.37
C ASP A 8 14.74 4.38 -13.01
N LEU A 9 14.43 4.46 -11.72
CA LEU A 9 13.11 4.93 -11.24
C LEU A 9 12.89 6.42 -11.53
N PHE A 10 13.94 7.22 -11.66
CA PHE A 10 13.85 8.65 -11.95
C PHE A 10 13.51 8.96 -13.41
N GLU A 11 13.50 7.94 -14.27
CA GLU A 11 13.12 8.04 -15.69
C GLU A 11 11.59 7.94 -15.91
N TYR A 12 10.82 7.56 -14.88
CA TYR A 12 9.36 7.46 -14.94
C TYR A 12 8.72 8.82 -14.63
N GLU A 13 7.53 9.08 -15.21
CA GLU A 13 6.78 10.30 -14.95
C GLU A 13 5.97 10.19 -13.66
N SER A 14 5.42 8.99 -13.38
CA SER A 14 4.58 8.74 -12.22
C SER A 14 4.88 7.39 -11.55
N ALA A 15 4.72 7.34 -10.22
CA ALA A 15 4.96 6.14 -9.41
C ALA A 15 3.89 5.96 -8.32
N LEU A 16 3.45 4.72 -8.14
CA LEU A 16 2.79 4.29 -6.89
C LEU A 16 3.86 3.74 -5.95
N VAL A 17 4.08 4.41 -4.83
CA VAL A 17 4.98 3.94 -3.77
C VAL A 17 4.14 3.47 -2.60
N PHE A 18 4.13 2.16 -2.33
CA PHE A 18 3.23 1.62 -1.31
C PHE A 18 3.93 0.66 -0.35
N GLY A 19 3.48 0.72 0.92
CA GLY A 19 3.91 -0.17 1.98
C GLY A 19 3.27 -1.55 1.81
N ILE A 20 4.08 -2.59 1.58
CA ILE A 20 3.59 -3.93 1.26
C ILE A 20 3.30 -4.79 2.50
N GLY A 21 3.93 -4.51 3.62
CA GLY A 21 3.73 -5.25 4.88
C GLY A 21 2.55 -4.76 5.74
N GLY A 22 1.86 -3.72 5.31
CA GLY A 22 0.71 -3.13 6.02
C GLY A 22 1.08 -2.22 7.19
N SER A 23 0.05 -1.67 7.85
CA SER A 23 0.20 -0.79 9.02
C SER A 23 1.23 0.33 8.85
N GLY A 24 2.38 0.22 9.52
CA GLY A 24 3.42 1.25 9.54
C GLY A 24 4.22 1.40 8.25
N ASP A 25 4.12 0.48 7.32
CA ASP A 25 4.94 0.46 6.11
C ASP A 25 4.65 1.63 5.18
N ILE A 26 3.42 2.12 5.16
CA ILE A 26 3.12 3.36 4.42
C ILE A 26 3.93 4.54 4.95
N ALA A 27 4.13 4.65 6.25
CA ALA A 27 4.99 5.70 6.82
C ALA A 27 6.46 5.48 6.44
N GLY A 28 6.91 4.22 6.35
CA GLY A 28 8.22 3.84 5.86
C GLY A 28 8.41 4.09 4.36
N ALA A 29 7.34 4.09 3.58
CA ALA A 29 7.35 4.41 2.15
C ALA A 29 7.56 5.91 1.86
N ILE A 30 7.22 6.80 2.81
CA ILE A 30 7.34 8.26 2.63
C ILE A 30 8.76 8.72 2.24
N PRO A 31 9.86 8.24 2.85
CA PRO A 31 11.21 8.63 2.41
C PRO A 31 11.50 8.28 0.95
N THR A 32 11.04 7.11 0.48
CA THR A 32 11.18 6.70 -0.93
C THR A 32 10.35 7.60 -1.83
N ALA A 33 9.12 7.91 -1.46
CA ALA A 33 8.26 8.85 -2.18
C ALA A 33 8.94 10.23 -2.32
N ARG A 34 9.45 10.78 -1.23
CA ARG A 34 10.16 12.07 -1.24
C ARG A 34 11.44 12.07 -2.07
N LEU A 35 12.15 10.94 -2.12
CA LEU A 35 13.30 10.79 -3.02
C LEU A 35 12.87 10.88 -4.48
N LEU A 36 11.83 10.16 -4.89
CA LEU A 36 11.34 10.18 -6.26
C LEU A 36 10.80 11.57 -6.65
N GLU A 37 10.02 12.20 -5.78
CA GLU A 37 9.51 13.57 -5.97
C GLU A 37 10.65 14.59 -6.15
N ALA A 38 11.74 14.46 -5.39
CA ALA A 38 12.92 15.31 -5.52
C ALA A 38 13.62 15.17 -6.88
N HIS A 39 13.37 14.07 -7.61
CA HIS A 39 13.87 13.83 -8.97
C HIS A 39 12.80 14.07 -10.05
N GLY A 40 11.64 14.61 -9.68
CA GLY A 40 10.61 15.05 -10.62
C GLY A 40 9.57 14.00 -10.97
N VAL A 41 9.55 12.86 -10.27
CA VAL A 41 8.52 11.82 -10.42
C VAL A 41 7.27 12.23 -9.63
N GLU A 42 6.10 12.17 -10.23
CA GLU A 42 4.84 12.34 -9.52
C GLU A 42 4.54 11.09 -8.69
N VAL A 43 4.31 11.23 -7.39
CA VAL A 43 4.15 10.08 -6.51
C VAL A 43 2.78 10.03 -5.86
N THR A 44 2.13 8.87 -6.02
CA THR A 44 0.97 8.46 -5.22
C THR A 44 1.44 7.51 -4.12
N LEU A 45 1.07 7.79 -2.87
CA LEU A 45 1.33 6.87 -1.75
C LEU A 45 0.27 5.77 -1.68
N GLY A 46 0.63 4.63 -1.12
CA GLY A 46 -0.31 3.54 -0.92
C GLY A 46 0.08 2.58 0.21
N GLY A 47 -0.82 1.66 0.49
CA GLY A 47 -0.63 0.56 1.41
C GLY A 47 -1.62 -0.56 1.16
N VAL A 48 -1.72 -1.49 2.10
CA VAL A 48 -2.57 -2.68 1.98
C VAL A 48 -3.64 -2.72 3.07
N THR A 49 -4.73 -3.46 2.83
CA THR A 49 -5.89 -3.56 3.72
C THR A 49 -5.63 -4.41 4.97
N TRP A 50 -4.50 -4.21 5.63
CA TRP A 50 -4.12 -4.99 6.80
C TRP A 50 -3.56 -4.12 7.93
N GLU A 51 -4.07 -4.38 9.14
CA GLU A 51 -3.53 -3.84 10.39
C GLU A 51 -3.25 -4.98 11.38
N PRO A 52 -2.13 -4.94 12.11
CA PRO A 52 -1.83 -5.99 13.09
C PRO A 52 -2.63 -5.81 14.38
N VAL A 53 -2.78 -6.91 15.11
CA VAL A 53 -3.16 -6.84 16.52
C VAL A 53 -2.05 -6.08 17.28
N PRO A 54 -2.32 -5.04 18.07
CA PRO A 54 -3.60 -4.72 18.70
C PRO A 54 -4.43 -3.61 18.01
N TYR A 55 -4.11 -3.19 16.80
CA TYR A 55 -4.87 -2.12 16.12
C TYR A 55 -6.17 -2.65 15.51
N ASP A 56 -6.13 -3.84 14.92
CA ASP A 56 -7.30 -4.57 14.45
C ASP A 56 -7.40 -5.92 15.16
N SER A 57 -8.59 -6.23 15.70
CA SER A 57 -8.84 -7.53 16.35
C SER A 57 -9.09 -8.65 15.36
N LYS A 58 -9.38 -8.33 14.09
CA LYS A 58 -9.52 -9.32 13.02
C LYS A 58 -8.14 -9.84 12.63
N VAL A 59 -8.00 -11.15 12.59
CA VAL A 59 -6.80 -11.80 12.06
C VAL A 59 -6.88 -11.83 10.54
N GLY A 60 -5.88 -11.28 9.87
CA GLY A 60 -5.80 -11.21 8.42
C GLY A 60 -6.31 -9.87 7.83
N PRO A 61 -6.18 -9.73 6.52
CA PRO A 61 -6.56 -8.50 5.83
C PRO A 61 -8.09 -8.30 5.79
N ARG A 62 -8.49 -7.06 5.52
CA ARG A 62 -9.86 -6.65 5.29
C ARG A 62 -10.16 -6.64 3.79
N GLY A 63 -11.29 -7.22 3.40
CA GLY A 63 -11.82 -7.04 2.04
C GLY A 63 -12.54 -5.70 1.88
N PHE A 64 -12.72 -5.25 0.66
CA PHE A 64 -13.38 -3.96 0.38
C PHE A 64 -14.84 -3.90 0.87
N ASP A 65 -15.51 -5.02 0.96
CA ASP A 65 -16.88 -5.13 1.54
C ASP A 65 -16.93 -4.80 3.04
N GLU A 66 -15.78 -4.73 3.71
CA GLU A 66 -15.64 -4.35 5.11
C GLU A 66 -15.15 -2.90 5.29
N ILE A 67 -14.95 -2.14 4.21
CA ILE A 67 -14.33 -0.79 4.24
C ILE A 67 -15.34 0.25 3.78
N GLU A 68 -15.47 1.32 4.56
CA GLU A 68 -16.33 2.46 4.28
C GLU A 68 -15.51 3.67 3.81
N ASN A 69 -16.11 4.56 3.02
CA ASN A 69 -15.50 5.77 2.47
C ASN A 69 -14.26 5.47 1.60
N LEU A 70 -14.28 4.36 0.86
CA LEU A 70 -13.29 3.98 -0.13
C LEU A 70 -13.87 4.20 -1.54
N THR A 71 -13.11 4.78 -2.44
CA THR A 71 -13.46 4.89 -3.86
C THR A 71 -12.77 3.77 -4.62
N GLU A 72 -13.51 2.77 -5.06
CA GLU A 72 -12.96 1.65 -5.83
C GLU A 72 -12.48 2.13 -7.21
N VAL A 73 -11.25 1.77 -7.59
CA VAL A 73 -10.63 2.05 -8.89
C VAL A 73 -10.58 0.78 -9.74
N SER A 74 -10.30 -0.35 -9.10
CA SER A 74 -10.36 -1.68 -9.69
C SER A 74 -10.97 -2.67 -8.70
N GLN A 75 -10.96 -3.96 -9.01
CA GLN A 75 -11.50 -4.99 -8.12
C GLN A 75 -10.72 -5.10 -6.79
N THR A 76 -9.45 -4.72 -6.79
CA THR A 76 -8.57 -4.89 -5.63
C THR A 76 -7.82 -3.62 -5.26
N VAL A 77 -8.08 -2.51 -5.94
CA VAL A 77 -7.42 -1.23 -5.65
C VAL A 77 -8.48 -0.15 -5.49
N GLY A 78 -8.41 0.57 -4.38
CA GLY A 78 -9.25 1.70 -4.08
C GLY A 78 -8.43 2.92 -3.67
N VAL A 79 -9.08 4.08 -3.66
CA VAL A 79 -8.53 5.34 -3.16
C VAL A 79 -9.18 5.64 -1.81
N ALA A 80 -8.34 5.72 -0.80
CA ALA A 80 -8.68 6.06 0.57
C ALA A 80 -8.43 7.54 0.84
N ASN A 81 -9.22 8.11 1.71
CA ASN A 81 -9.06 9.46 2.25
C ASN A 81 -9.03 9.43 3.78
N GLY A 82 -8.97 10.60 4.42
CA GLY A 82 -8.91 10.71 5.87
C GLY A 82 -10.12 10.15 6.64
N GLU A 83 -11.24 9.89 5.96
CA GLU A 83 -12.46 9.34 6.55
C GLU A 83 -12.62 7.83 6.29
N THR A 84 -11.71 7.21 5.54
CA THR A 84 -11.75 5.78 5.25
C THR A 84 -11.53 4.95 6.50
N THR A 85 -12.47 4.07 6.80
CA THR A 85 -12.47 3.18 7.96
C THR A 85 -13.02 1.80 7.59
N THR A 86 -12.78 0.82 8.46
CA THR A 86 -13.58 -0.41 8.40
C THR A 86 -14.99 -0.18 8.93
N SER A 87 -15.92 -1.05 8.60
CA SER A 87 -17.32 -1.00 9.07
C SER A 87 -17.47 -1.10 10.60
N ASP A 88 -16.46 -1.64 11.29
CA ASP A 88 -16.37 -1.68 12.75
C ASP A 88 -15.50 -0.54 13.34
N GLY A 89 -15.12 0.44 12.53
CA GLY A 89 -14.50 1.70 12.95
C GLY A 89 -12.98 1.68 13.11
N ILE A 90 -12.30 0.68 12.57
CA ILE A 90 -10.83 0.68 12.54
C ILE A 90 -10.35 1.64 11.44
N ARG A 91 -9.45 2.53 11.79
CA ARG A 91 -8.85 3.48 10.86
C ARG A 91 -7.47 2.98 10.43
N PHE A 92 -7.30 2.69 9.15
CA PHE A 92 -6.00 2.30 8.58
C PHE A 92 -4.95 3.40 8.72
N LYS A 93 -3.68 3.03 8.75
CA LYS A 93 -2.57 4.01 8.74
C LYS A 93 -2.57 4.83 7.45
N GLU A 94 -3.02 4.26 6.35
CA GLU A 94 -3.22 4.90 5.07
C GLU A 94 -4.21 6.07 5.17
N ALA A 95 -5.33 5.88 5.85
CA ALA A 95 -6.30 6.95 6.10
C ALA A 95 -5.74 8.04 7.03
N ILE A 96 -4.87 7.68 7.98
CA ILE A 96 -4.18 8.65 8.84
C ILE A 96 -3.19 9.48 8.02
N VAL A 97 -2.43 8.83 7.12
CA VAL A 97 -1.50 9.52 6.22
C VAL A 97 -2.27 10.43 5.26
N ALA A 98 -3.37 9.95 4.67
CA ALA A 98 -4.24 10.75 3.81
C ALA A 98 -4.73 12.04 4.49
N ASP A 99 -5.17 11.92 5.75
CA ASP A 99 -5.63 13.05 6.56
C ASP A 99 -4.49 14.04 6.88
N GLN A 100 -3.34 13.53 7.30
CA GLN A 100 -2.20 14.36 7.70
C GLN A 100 -1.54 15.11 6.54
N TYR A 101 -1.53 14.52 5.35
CA TYR A 101 -0.92 15.10 4.15
C TYR A 101 -1.95 15.78 3.25
N GLU A 102 -3.25 15.76 3.62
CA GLU A 102 -4.36 16.31 2.85
C GLU A 102 -4.36 15.79 1.40
N THR A 103 -4.12 14.48 1.24
CA THR A 103 -4.01 13.81 -0.06
C THR A 103 -4.75 12.48 -0.05
N ASP A 104 -5.11 12.00 -1.21
CA ASP A 104 -5.63 10.66 -1.39
C ASP A 104 -4.48 9.63 -1.37
N VAL A 105 -4.78 8.42 -0.90
CA VAL A 105 -3.82 7.32 -0.78
C VAL A 105 -4.42 6.06 -1.37
N VAL A 106 -3.65 5.30 -2.12
CA VAL A 106 -4.08 4.01 -2.67
C VAL A 106 -4.13 2.96 -1.56
N LEU A 107 -5.17 2.15 -1.56
CA LEU A 107 -5.34 1.01 -0.66
C LEU A 107 -5.57 -0.25 -1.49
N VAL A 108 -4.73 -1.27 -1.29
CA VAL A 108 -4.76 -2.53 -2.03
C VAL A 108 -5.39 -3.62 -1.17
N ASP A 109 -6.44 -4.27 -1.69
CA ASP A 109 -7.07 -5.41 -1.05
C ASP A 109 -6.19 -6.66 -1.19
N VAL A 110 -5.59 -7.08 -0.09
CA VAL A 110 -4.76 -8.29 0.00
C VAL A 110 -5.49 -9.47 0.64
N SER A 111 -6.82 -9.38 0.78
CA SER A 111 -7.65 -10.51 1.23
C SER A 111 -7.94 -11.53 0.12
N VAL A 112 -7.59 -11.21 -1.11
CA VAL A 112 -7.85 -12.01 -2.32
C VAL A 112 -6.58 -12.70 -2.82
N PRO A 113 -6.69 -13.67 -3.76
CA PRO A 113 -5.52 -14.33 -4.36
C PRO A 113 -4.60 -13.35 -5.09
N SER A 114 -3.29 -13.66 -5.12
CA SER A 114 -2.25 -12.79 -5.68
C SER A 114 -2.42 -12.46 -7.18
N ASP A 115 -2.97 -13.37 -7.96
CA ASP A 115 -3.29 -13.13 -9.37
C ASP A 115 -4.35 -12.04 -9.54
N ALA A 116 -5.39 -12.05 -8.69
CA ALA A 116 -6.40 -10.98 -8.68
C ALA A 116 -5.82 -9.62 -8.23
N ILE A 117 -4.84 -9.63 -7.30
CA ILE A 117 -4.15 -8.40 -6.89
C ILE A 117 -3.35 -7.83 -8.05
N VAL A 118 -2.61 -8.66 -8.79
CA VAL A 118 -1.84 -8.22 -9.96
C VAL A 118 -2.75 -7.63 -11.03
N GLU A 119 -3.82 -8.34 -11.40
CA GLU A 119 -4.79 -7.84 -12.38
C GLU A 119 -5.43 -6.51 -11.96
N GLY A 120 -5.77 -6.39 -10.67
CA GLY A 120 -6.35 -5.17 -10.13
C GLY A 120 -5.36 -4.00 -10.08
N LEU A 121 -4.10 -4.26 -9.75
CA LEU A 121 -3.03 -3.24 -9.78
C LEU A 121 -2.76 -2.77 -11.22
N GLU A 122 -2.70 -3.67 -12.21
CA GLU A 122 -2.54 -3.30 -13.62
C GLU A 122 -3.69 -2.38 -14.08
N ALA A 123 -4.94 -2.76 -13.80
CA ALA A 123 -6.10 -1.94 -14.15
C ALA A 123 -6.12 -0.58 -13.41
N ALA A 124 -5.67 -0.54 -12.15
CA ALA A 124 -5.57 0.70 -11.40
C ALA A 124 -4.46 1.61 -11.92
N CYS A 125 -3.31 1.06 -12.30
CA CYS A 125 -2.22 1.83 -12.91
C CYS A 125 -2.67 2.51 -14.21
N GLU A 126 -3.43 1.79 -15.06
CA GLU A 126 -4.00 2.40 -16.27
C GLU A 126 -4.98 3.55 -15.95
N THR A 127 -5.84 3.36 -14.94
CA THR A 127 -6.86 4.36 -14.55
C THR A 127 -6.27 5.59 -13.88
N LEU A 128 -5.24 5.40 -13.06
CA LEU A 128 -4.56 6.45 -12.29
C LEU A 128 -3.33 7.03 -13.01
N GLU A 129 -3.05 6.58 -14.23
CA GLU A 129 -1.90 7.01 -15.04
C GLU A 129 -0.56 6.80 -14.31
N ILE A 130 -0.38 5.63 -13.69
CA ILE A 130 0.83 5.24 -12.95
C ILE A 130 1.74 4.41 -13.85
N ASP A 131 2.99 4.84 -14.01
CA ASP A 131 3.98 4.18 -14.89
C ASP A 131 4.76 3.07 -14.19
N VAL A 132 4.97 3.20 -12.88
CA VAL A 132 5.75 2.23 -12.10
C VAL A 132 5.18 2.02 -10.71
N VAL A 133 5.25 0.79 -10.23
CA VAL A 133 4.86 0.42 -8.87
C VAL A 133 6.10 0.07 -8.05
N VAL A 134 6.26 0.70 -6.91
CA VAL A 134 7.39 0.52 -5.99
C VAL A 134 6.86 0.02 -4.64
N GLY A 135 7.05 -1.26 -4.38
CA GLY A 135 6.74 -1.85 -3.07
C GLY A 135 7.86 -1.55 -2.06
N VAL A 136 7.49 -1.11 -0.87
CA VAL A 136 8.41 -0.78 0.22
C VAL A 136 8.03 -1.60 1.44
N ASP A 137 8.97 -2.39 1.94
CA ASP A 137 8.90 -3.06 3.23
C ASP A 137 9.94 -2.46 4.17
N VAL A 138 9.52 -2.08 5.37
CA VAL A 138 10.39 -1.54 6.42
C VAL A 138 10.34 -2.37 7.71
N GLY A 139 9.59 -3.46 7.69
CA GLY A 139 9.51 -4.43 8.77
C GLY A 139 10.81 -5.21 8.94
N SER A 140 11.12 -5.62 10.18
CA SER A 140 12.30 -6.46 10.45
C SER A 140 12.10 -7.91 9.97
N ASP A 141 10.89 -8.32 9.71
CA ASP A 141 10.48 -9.65 9.25
C ASP A 141 10.81 -9.90 7.78
N VAL A 142 11.04 -8.87 6.97
CA VAL A 142 11.58 -9.00 5.60
C VAL A 142 12.87 -9.82 5.53
N LEU A 143 13.64 -9.90 6.61
CA LEU A 143 14.87 -10.69 6.73
C LEU A 143 14.65 -12.09 7.30
N ALA A 144 13.41 -12.44 7.63
CA ALA A 144 13.06 -13.71 8.25
C ALA A 144 12.91 -14.84 7.20
N HIS A 145 13.02 -16.07 7.65
CA HIS A 145 12.79 -17.28 6.82
C HIS A 145 11.34 -17.79 6.91
N GLY A 146 10.48 -17.13 7.72
CA GLY A 146 9.07 -17.47 7.88
C GLY A 146 8.75 -18.53 8.94
N ASN A 147 9.77 -19.03 9.65
CA ASN A 147 9.62 -20.06 10.68
C ASN A 147 10.14 -19.65 12.07
N GLU A 148 10.46 -18.39 12.24
CA GLU A 148 10.91 -17.82 13.50
C GLU A 148 9.72 -17.52 14.42
N ASP A 149 9.89 -17.78 15.72
CA ASP A 149 8.90 -17.48 16.72
C ASP A 149 8.70 -15.94 16.83
N GLY A 150 7.45 -15.50 16.74
CA GLY A 150 7.09 -14.09 16.96
C GLY A 150 7.03 -13.23 15.72
N LEU A 151 7.14 -13.79 14.54
CA LEU A 151 6.80 -13.08 13.30
C LEU A 151 5.35 -12.59 13.34
N ARG A 152 5.11 -11.34 12.92
CA ARG A 152 3.79 -10.71 12.98
C ARG A 152 3.05 -10.75 11.66
N SER A 153 3.76 -10.76 10.55
CA SER A 153 3.17 -10.74 9.21
C SER A 153 3.80 -11.75 8.22
N PRO A 154 3.97 -13.04 8.57
CA PRO A 154 4.69 -14.00 7.73
C PRO A 154 3.97 -14.35 6.41
N VAL A 155 2.80 -13.79 6.16
CA VAL A 155 1.95 -14.10 4.99
C VAL A 155 1.91 -12.94 3.99
N ILE A 156 2.33 -11.75 4.38
CA ILE A 156 2.20 -10.52 3.57
C ILE A 156 3.54 -10.12 2.94
N ASP A 157 4.64 -10.47 3.59
CA ASP A 157 5.99 -10.15 3.15
C ASP A 157 6.50 -11.07 2.02
#